data_0f25dc350d4152d77a125566c44fdb84
#
_entry.id   0f25dc350d4152d77a125566c44fdb84
#
_cell.length_a   1.000
_cell.length_b   1.000
_cell.length_c   1.000
_cell.angle_alpha   90.00
_cell.angle_beta   90.00
_cell.angle_gamma   90.00
#
_symmetry.space_group_name_H-M   'P 1'
#
loop_
_entity.id
_entity.type
_entity.pdbx_description
1 polymer ?
#
loop_
_entity_poly.entity_id
_entity_poly.type
_entity_poly.pdbx_seq_one_letter_code
_entity_poly.pdbx_strand_id
1 'polypeptide(L)'
;MEIWAYEMCYDKKEYEPVDIECVPFDAAYISEYKTLYNEAFFPMRKALDIKPYNWYSDDEAIIKKADDIYLLIEDGKLIGSVAVYCNEIDDLFVNIKETKKGYGRKLLLWAVKHIREKNDLPITLHVAEWNKGALKLYENAGFEIKNKEKVR
;
A
#
# COMPACT_ATOMS: atom_id res chain seq x y z
N MET A 1 -15.48 -20.05 -0.61
CA MET A 1 -15.33 -18.92 0.36
C MET A 1 -15.65 -17.62 -0.34
N GLU A 2 -16.45 -16.79 0.30
CA GLU A 2 -16.73 -15.45 -0.22
C GLU A 2 -15.66 -14.46 0.24
N ILE A 3 -15.21 -13.63 -0.68
CA ILE A 3 -14.23 -12.58 -0.40
C ILE A 3 -14.88 -11.23 -0.66
N TRP A 4 -14.85 -10.36 0.36
CA TRP A 4 -15.39 -9.02 0.28
C TRP A 4 -14.27 -8.00 0.47
N ALA A 5 -14.41 -6.86 -0.20
CA ALA A 5 -13.49 -5.74 -0.06
C ALA A 5 -14.27 -4.45 0.13
N TYR A 6 -13.67 -3.51 0.83
CA TYR A 6 -14.21 -2.15 0.97
C TYR A 6 -13.47 -1.22 0.03
N GLU A 7 -14.24 -0.35 -0.62
CA GLU A 7 -13.67 0.83 -1.25
C GLU A 7 -13.74 1.96 -0.23
N MET A 8 -12.62 2.61 0.01
CA MET A 8 -12.53 3.71 0.95
C MET A 8 -12.07 4.97 0.25
N CYS A 9 -12.43 6.12 0.81
CA CYS A 9 -12.16 7.41 0.22
C CYS A 9 -11.70 8.42 1.27
N TYR A 10 -10.73 9.24 0.89
CA TYR A 10 -10.25 10.38 1.65
C TYR A 10 -10.66 11.64 0.89
N ASP A 11 -11.62 12.38 1.44
CA ASP A 11 -12.21 13.56 0.77
C ASP A 11 -11.67 14.90 1.31
N LYS A 12 -10.87 14.87 2.37
CA LYS A 12 -10.33 16.08 2.97
C LYS A 12 -9.28 16.73 2.09
N LYS A 13 -9.26 18.03 2.01
CA LYS A 13 -8.26 18.80 1.26
C LYS A 13 -6.96 18.92 2.06
N GLU A 14 -7.07 19.02 3.37
CA GLU A 14 -5.93 19.07 4.28
C GLU A 14 -5.29 17.70 4.41
N TYR A 15 -4.05 17.67 4.85
CA TYR A 15 -3.34 16.43 5.12
C TYR A 15 -2.40 16.62 6.30
N GLU A 16 -2.13 15.52 7.01
CA GLU A 16 -1.23 15.55 8.16
C GLU A 16 0.22 15.62 7.70
N PRO A 17 1.09 16.32 8.44
CA PRO A 17 2.52 16.27 8.18
C PRO A 17 3.05 14.86 8.45
N VAL A 18 4.10 14.49 7.72
CA VAL A 18 4.74 13.19 7.86
C VAL A 18 6.26 13.39 7.87
N ASP A 19 6.94 12.58 8.68
CA ASP A 19 8.38 12.73 8.93
C ASP A 19 9.24 11.75 8.12
N ILE A 20 8.69 11.13 7.09
CA ILE A 20 9.43 10.26 6.18
C ILE A 20 9.44 10.86 4.79
N GLU A 21 10.42 10.44 4.00
CA GLU A 21 10.48 10.79 2.58
C GLU A 21 10.64 9.50 1.77
N CYS A 22 9.75 9.30 0.82
CA CYS A 22 9.85 8.17 -0.10
C CYS A 22 10.52 8.63 -1.39
N VAL A 23 11.22 7.70 -2.05
CA VAL A 23 11.89 7.96 -3.32
C VAL A 23 11.22 7.15 -4.43
N PRO A 24 11.33 7.59 -5.69
CA PRO A 24 10.84 6.80 -6.81
C PRO A 24 11.49 5.42 -6.82
N PHE A 25 10.79 4.45 -7.41
CA PHE A 25 11.31 3.09 -7.52
C PHE A 25 12.71 3.08 -8.14
N ASP A 26 13.59 2.31 -7.53
CA ASP A 26 14.98 2.14 -7.98
C ASP A 26 15.20 0.65 -8.27
N ALA A 27 15.63 0.34 -9.50
CA ALA A 27 15.84 -1.04 -9.93
C ALA A 27 16.88 -1.79 -9.10
N ALA A 28 17.76 -1.07 -8.40
CA ALA A 28 18.71 -1.70 -7.47
C ALA A 28 18.02 -2.44 -6.34
N TYR A 29 16.78 -2.08 -6.03
CA TYR A 29 15.99 -2.70 -4.96
C TYR A 29 14.95 -3.71 -5.45
N ILE A 30 14.96 -4.07 -6.75
CA ILE A 30 13.89 -4.90 -7.31
C ILE A 30 13.80 -6.28 -6.65
N SER A 31 14.92 -6.91 -6.33
CA SER A 31 14.94 -8.21 -5.67
C SER A 31 14.37 -8.14 -4.26
N GLU A 32 14.75 -7.12 -3.50
CA GLU A 32 14.22 -6.89 -2.16
C GLU A 32 12.72 -6.59 -2.22
N TYR A 33 12.32 -5.73 -3.14
CA TYR A 33 10.91 -5.37 -3.34
C TYR A 33 10.07 -6.61 -3.59
N LYS A 34 10.47 -7.46 -4.51
CA LYS A 34 9.75 -8.68 -4.86
C LYS A 34 9.60 -9.61 -3.65
N THR A 35 10.70 -9.84 -2.94
CA THR A 35 10.69 -10.70 -1.76
C THR A 35 9.80 -10.15 -0.65
N LEU A 36 9.96 -8.87 -0.33
CA LEU A 36 9.22 -8.24 0.77
C LEU A 36 7.74 -8.07 0.45
N TYR A 37 7.41 -7.77 -0.80
CA TYR A 37 6.02 -7.71 -1.25
C TYR A 37 5.34 -9.07 -1.06
N ASN A 38 5.96 -10.12 -1.56
CA ASN A 38 5.41 -11.47 -1.45
C ASN A 38 5.24 -11.88 0.01
N GLU A 39 6.24 -11.63 0.85
CA GLU A 39 6.16 -11.95 2.28
C GLU A 39 5.03 -11.19 2.98
N ALA A 40 4.87 -9.91 2.67
CA ALA A 40 3.86 -9.07 3.32
C ALA A 40 2.43 -9.50 2.97
N PHE A 41 2.19 -9.90 1.72
CA PHE A 41 0.84 -10.26 1.26
C PHE A 41 0.53 -11.75 1.32
N PHE A 42 1.52 -12.58 1.61
CA PHE A 42 1.32 -14.04 1.70
C PHE A 42 0.23 -14.44 2.70
N PRO A 43 0.21 -13.91 3.94
CA PRO A 43 -0.81 -14.33 4.92
C PRO A 43 -2.24 -14.10 4.43
N MET A 44 -2.51 -12.96 3.81
CA MET A 44 -3.83 -12.64 3.28
C MET A 44 -4.19 -13.57 2.11
N ARG A 45 -3.27 -13.72 1.16
CA ARG A 45 -3.53 -14.56 -0.02
C ARG A 45 -3.78 -16.01 0.37
N LYS A 46 -3.01 -16.53 1.32
CA LYS A 46 -3.18 -17.89 1.82
C LYS A 46 -4.51 -18.04 2.57
N ALA A 47 -4.83 -17.11 3.46
CA ALA A 47 -6.05 -17.14 4.25
C ALA A 47 -7.30 -17.08 3.38
N LEU A 48 -7.27 -16.30 2.31
CA LEU A 48 -8.39 -16.13 1.38
C LEU A 48 -8.31 -17.04 0.15
N ASP A 49 -7.30 -17.91 0.11
CA ASP A 49 -7.03 -18.80 -1.01
C ASP A 49 -7.00 -18.08 -2.36
N ILE A 50 -6.27 -16.98 -2.42
CA ILE A 50 -6.04 -16.21 -3.64
C ILE A 50 -4.72 -16.66 -4.25
N LYS A 51 -4.79 -17.50 -5.26
CA LYS A 51 -3.59 -18.02 -5.93
C LYS A 51 -3.16 -17.09 -7.06
N PRO A 52 -1.85 -16.95 -7.29
CA PRO A 52 -0.73 -17.52 -6.53
C PRO A 52 -0.54 -16.81 -5.18
N TYR A 53 -0.11 -17.53 -4.16
CA TYR A 53 0.12 -16.94 -2.83
C TYR A 53 1.31 -15.98 -2.83
N ASN A 54 2.31 -16.25 -3.67
CA ASN A 54 3.41 -15.33 -3.95
C ASN A 54 3.14 -14.68 -5.30
N TRP A 55 2.70 -13.43 -5.28
CA TRP A 55 2.18 -12.74 -6.46
C TRP A 55 3.25 -12.51 -7.54
N TYR A 56 4.41 -11.99 -7.14
CA TYR A 56 5.46 -11.72 -8.10
C TYR A 56 6.38 -12.92 -8.29
N SER A 57 6.39 -13.49 -9.50
CA SER A 57 7.28 -14.58 -9.89
C SER A 57 8.46 -14.09 -10.73
N ASP A 58 8.39 -12.88 -11.28
CA ASP A 58 9.44 -12.29 -12.10
C ASP A 58 9.50 -10.78 -11.90
N ASP A 59 10.53 -10.16 -12.46
CA ASP A 59 10.75 -8.72 -12.32
C ASP A 59 9.93 -7.90 -13.32
N GLU A 60 9.50 -8.47 -14.42
CA GLU A 60 8.85 -7.74 -15.50
C GLU A 60 7.55 -7.08 -15.05
N ALA A 61 6.74 -7.78 -14.26
CA ALA A 61 5.48 -7.25 -13.75
C ALA A 61 5.71 -6.04 -12.83
N ILE A 62 6.82 -6.04 -12.09
CA ILE A 62 7.19 -4.91 -11.23
C ILE A 62 7.65 -3.73 -12.07
N ILE A 63 8.50 -3.99 -13.07
CA ILE A 63 9.03 -2.94 -13.95
C ILE A 63 7.89 -2.19 -14.66
N LYS A 64 6.84 -2.88 -15.05
CA LYS A 64 5.68 -2.25 -15.70
C LYS A 64 4.96 -1.23 -14.81
N LYS A 65 5.07 -1.37 -13.50
CA LYS A 65 4.43 -0.47 -12.53
C LYS A 65 5.41 0.50 -11.88
N ALA A 66 6.68 0.44 -12.25
CA ALA A 66 7.76 1.14 -11.54
C ALA A 66 7.52 2.65 -11.41
N ASP A 67 6.93 3.29 -12.42
CA ASP A 67 6.69 4.73 -12.41
C ASP A 67 5.71 5.16 -11.31
N ASP A 68 4.91 4.25 -10.79
CA ASP A 68 3.91 4.53 -9.77
C ASP A 68 4.29 4.01 -8.38
N ILE A 69 5.46 3.37 -8.28
CA ILE A 69 5.93 2.78 -7.02
C ILE A 69 6.92 3.73 -6.34
N TYR A 70 6.73 3.91 -5.03
CA TYR A 70 7.62 4.72 -4.18
C TYR A 70 8.16 3.86 -3.06
N LEU A 71 9.44 4.06 -2.73
CA LEU A 71 10.16 3.24 -1.76
C LEU A 71 10.54 4.08 -0.55
N LEU A 72 10.41 3.50 0.63
CA LEU A 72 10.97 4.04 1.86
C LEU A 72 12.26 3.26 2.16
N ILE A 73 13.39 3.96 2.08
CA ILE A 73 14.70 3.36 2.27
C ILE A 73 15.38 4.09 3.44
N GLU A 74 15.89 3.33 4.39
CA GLU A 74 16.66 3.86 5.51
C GLU A 74 17.95 3.04 5.65
N ASP A 75 19.08 3.74 5.66
CA ASP A 75 20.42 3.12 5.77
C ASP A 75 20.64 2.02 4.72
N GLY A 76 20.20 2.30 3.47
CA GLY A 76 20.36 1.37 2.36
C GLY A 76 19.42 0.18 2.38
N LYS A 77 18.46 0.15 3.30
CA LYS A 77 17.55 -0.97 3.51
C LYS A 77 16.14 -0.58 3.15
N LEU A 78 15.46 -1.46 2.41
CA LEU A 78 14.05 -1.24 2.06
C LEU A 78 13.16 -1.49 3.28
N ILE A 79 12.50 -0.45 3.75
CA ILE A 79 11.61 -0.49 4.91
C ILE A 79 10.17 -0.79 4.50
N GLY A 80 9.73 -0.23 3.39
CA GLY A 80 8.37 -0.41 2.91
C GLY A 80 8.16 0.30 1.59
N SER A 81 6.94 0.21 1.09
CA SER A 81 6.60 0.78 -0.21
C SER A 81 5.12 1.10 -0.29
N VAL A 82 4.79 2.00 -1.20
CA VAL A 82 3.42 2.35 -1.54
C VAL A 82 3.36 2.71 -3.01
N ALA A 83 2.29 2.29 -3.69
CA ALA A 83 2.04 2.67 -5.07
C ALA A 83 0.94 3.73 -5.13
N VAL A 84 1.08 4.67 -6.06
CA VAL A 84 0.10 5.73 -6.28
C VAL A 84 -0.24 5.73 -7.77
N TYR A 85 -1.44 5.27 -8.09
CA TYR A 85 -1.96 5.25 -9.47
C TYR A 85 -2.97 6.38 -9.60
N CYS A 86 -2.53 7.54 -10.09
CA CYS A 86 -3.34 8.77 -10.11
C CYS A 86 -3.81 9.12 -8.69
N ASN A 87 -5.08 8.98 -8.37
CA ASN A 87 -5.63 9.24 -7.04
C ASN A 87 -5.95 7.97 -6.25
N GLU A 88 -5.46 6.82 -6.71
CA GLU A 88 -5.63 5.56 -5.99
C GLU A 88 -4.33 5.14 -5.31
N ILE A 89 -4.42 4.83 -4.03
CA ILE A 89 -3.31 4.27 -3.25
C ILE A 89 -3.45 2.75 -3.24
N ASP A 90 -2.37 2.04 -3.50
CA ASP A 90 -2.38 0.58 -3.55
C ASP A 90 -1.01 0.03 -3.14
N ASP A 91 -0.92 -1.29 -3.03
CA ASP A 91 0.33 -2.01 -2.81
C ASP A 91 1.16 -1.44 -1.64
N LEU A 92 0.49 -1.02 -0.57
CA LEU A 92 1.15 -0.53 0.63
C LEU A 92 1.62 -1.71 1.48
N PHE A 93 2.93 -1.80 1.71
CA PHE A 93 3.46 -2.84 2.58
C PHE A 93 4.67 -2.35 3.38
N VAL A 94 4.93 -3.01 4.48
CA VAL A 94 6.08 -2.78 5.34
C VAL A 94 6.88 -4.08 5.43
N ASN A 95 8.20 -3.97 5.41
CA ASN A 95 9.09 -5.09 5.64
C ASN A 95 8.69 -5.79 6.94
N ILE A 96 8.49 -7.11 6.89
CA ILE A 96 7.99 -7.88 8.06
C ILE A 96 8.88 -7.73 9.29
N LYS A 97 10.16 -7.42 9.10
CA LYS A 97 11.12 -7.17 10.20
C LYS A 97 10.97 -5.78 10.81
N GLU A 98 10.22 -4.91 10.16
CA GLU A 98 10.05 -3.50 10.56
C GLU A 98 8.60 -3.18 10.94
N THR A 99 7.76 -4.19 11.12
CA THR A 99 6.36 -3.99 11.52
C THR A 99 6.25 -3.53 12.97
N LYS A 100 5.09 -2.97 13.34
CA LYS A 100 4.78 -2.45 14.68
C LYS A 100 5.61 -1.23 15.09
N LYS A 101 6.20 -0.53 14.12
CA LYS A 101 6.96 0.72 14.35
C LYS A 101 6.26 1.95 13.79
N GLY A 102 5.04 1.78 13.27
CA GLY A 102 4.26 2.89 12.71
C GLY A 102 4.55 3.22 11.26
N TYR A 103 5.34 2.46 10.55
CA TYR A 103 5.68 2.73 9.16
C TYR A 103 4.49 2.66 8.21
N GLY A 104 3.54 1.74 8.45
CA GLY A 104 2.35 1.63 7.61
C GLY A 104 1.56 2.93 7.59
N ARG A 105 1.37 3.54 8.76
CA ARG A 105 0.69 4.82 8.87
C ARG A 105 1.48 5.94 8.19
N LYS A 106 2.80 5.97 8.39
CA LYS A 106 3.65 6.98 7.77
C LYS A 106 3.65 6.90 6.25
N LEU A 107 3.70 5.69 5.70
CA LEU A 107 3.61 5.48 4.25
C LEU A 107 2.27 5.94 3.69
N LEU A 108 1.19 5.63 4.39
CA LEU A 108 -0.15 6.07 3.99
C LEU A 108 -0.25 7.60 3.99
N LEU A 109 0.21 8.25 5.06
CA LEU A 109 0.19 9.71 5.17
C LEU A 109 1.08 10.36 4.13
N TRP A 110 2.22 9.75 3.82
CA TRP A 110 3.10 10.24 2.76
C TRP A 110 2.38 10.20 1.40
N ALA A 111 1.68 9.11 1.11
CA ALA A 111 0.95 8.96 -0.15
C ALA A 111 -0.18 10.00 -0.26
N VAL A 112 -0.91 10.25 0.83
CA VAL A 112 -1.95 11.28 0.87
C VAL A 112 -1.34 12.66 0.58
N LYS A 113 -0.25 13.00 1.25
CA LYS A 113 0.48 14.25 1.01
C LYS A 113 0.91 14.37 -0.44
N HIS A 114 1.50 13.32 -0.98
CA HIS A 114 2.00 13.27 -2.35
C HIS A 114 0.88 13.59 -3.35
N ILE A 115 -0.30 13.01 -3.17
CA ILE A 115 -1.46 13.26 -4.02
C ILE A 115 -1.98 14.68 -3.80
N ARG A 116 -2.08 15.14 -2.56
CA ARG A 116 -2.63 16.47 -2.22
C ARG A 116 -1.75 17.61 -2.71
N GLU A 117 -0.47 17.37 -2.90
CA GLU A 117 0.40 18.36 -3.53
C GLU A 117 0.12 18.52 -5.02
N LYS A 118 -0.64 17.61 -5.63
CA LYS A 118 -1.00 17.63 -7.04
C LYS A 118 -2.43 18.10 -7.29
N ASN A 119 -3.38 17.68 -6.43
CA ASN A 119 -4.80 18.00 -6.62
C ASN A 119 -5.59 17.78 -5.34
N ASP A 120 -6.86 18.22 -5.34
CA ASP A 120 -7.80 18.09 -4.22
C ASP A 120 -8.88 17.04 -4.49
N LEU A 121 -8.74 16.23 -5.52
CA LEU A 121 -9.74 15.21 -5.87
C LEU A 121 -9.75 14.07 -4.85
N PRO A 122 -10.87 13.34 -4.71
CA PRO A 122 -10.94 12.22 -3.78
C PRO A 122 -9.84 11.21 -3.99
N ILE A 123 -9.27 10.73 -2.88
CA ILE A 123 -8.24 9.69 -2.88
C ILE A 123 -8.93 8.38 -2.51
N THR A 124 -8.73 7.33 -3.30
CA THR A 124 -9.38 6.05 -3.08
C THR A 124 -8.38 4.95 -2.78
N LEU A 125 -8.84 3.92 -2.09
CA LEU A 125 -8.12 2.66 -1.92
C LEU A 125 -9.11 1.52 -1.70
N HIS A 126 -8.62 0.31 -1.83
CA HIS A 126 -9.39 -0.90 -1.56
C HIS A 126 -8.72 -1.72 -0.47
N VAL A 127 -9.51 -2.35 0.38
CA VAL A 127 -8.99 -3.20 1.46
C VAL A 127 -9.89 -4.42 1.62
N ALA A 128 -9.29 -5.60 1.74
CA ALA A 128 -10.04 -6.82 2.00
C ALA A 128 -10.70 -6.74 3.39
N GLU A 129 -11.94 -7.15 3.47
CA GLU A 129 -12.67 -7.20 4.75
C GLU A 129 -11.91 -8.04 5.79
N TRP A 130 -11.23 -9.07 5.34
CA TRP A 130 -10.40 -9.93 6.18
C TRP A 130 -9.33 -9.14 6.94
N ASN A 131 -8.79 -8.08 6.33
CA ASN A 131 -7.67 -7.33 6.89
C ASN A 131 -8.15 -6.24 7.84
N LYS A 132 -8.56 -6.64 9.04
CA LYS A 132 -9.09 -5.73 10.05
C LYS A 132 -8.07 -4.67 10.50
N GLY A 133 -6.81 -5.05 10.56
CA GLY A 133 -5.73 -4.13 10.94
C GLY A 133 -5.56 -3.01 9.93
N ALA A 134 -5.55 -3.33 8.64
CA ALA A 134 -5.45 -2.33 7.59
C ALA A 134 -6.68 -1.43 7.56
N LEU A 135 -7.87 -2.01 7.69
CA LEU A 135 -9.11 -1.24 7.73
C LEU A 135 -9.05 -0.18 8.83
N LYS A 136 -8.65 -0.58 10.03
CA LYS A 136 -8.53 0.33 11.17
C LYS A 136 -7.48 1.42 10.91
N LEU A 137 -6.35 1.04 10.32
CA LEU A 137 -5.29 1.99 9.95
C LEU A 137 -5.84 3.08 9.02
N TYR A 138 -6.58 2.67 7.99
CA TYR A 138 -7.13 3.60 7.01
C TYR A 138 -8.20 4.49 7.64
N GLU A 139 -9.09 3.93 8.44
CA GLU A 139 -10.12 4.72 9.14
C GLU A 139 -9.49 5.75 10.07
N ASN A 140 -8.47 5.37 10.83
CA ASN A 140 -7.77 6.27 11.74
C ASN A 140 -7.03 7.39 11.00
N ALA A 141 -6.67 7.18 9.75
CA ALA A 141 -6.01 8.18 8.92
C ALA A 141 -7.01 9.14 8.23
N GLY A 142 -8.30 8.87 8.34
CA GLY A 142 -9.34 9.75 7.79
C GLY A 142 -10.05 9.21 6.56
N PHE A 143 -9.79 7.97 6.18
CA PHE A 143 -10.53 7.32 5.09
C PHE A 143 -11.87 6.82 5.59
N GLU A 144 -12.89 6.90 4.75
CA GLU A 144 -14.25 6.42 5.05
C GLU A 144 -14.66 5.35 4.05
N ILE A 145 -15.39 4.35 4.53
CA ILE A 145 -15.95 3.30 3.66
C ILE A 145 -17.03 3.91 2.78
N LYS A 146 -16.91 3.75 1.48
CA LYS A 146 -17.90 4.23 0.50
C LYS A 146 -18.69 3.08 -0.12
N ASN A 147 -18.09 1.90 -0.23
CA ASN A 147 -18.72 0.79 -0.90
C ASN A 147 -18.16 -0.53 -0.36
N LYS A 148 -18.98 -1.58 -0.41
CA LYS A 148 -18.54 -2.94 -0.10
C LYS A 148 -18.82 -3.80 -1.32
N GLU A 149 -17.80 -4.44 -1.82
CA GLU A 149 -17.85 -5.20 -3.06
C GLU A 149 -17.51 -6.66 -2.81
N LYS A 150 -18.23 -7.55 -3.48
CA LYS A 150 -17.90 -8.96 -3.48
C LYS A 150 -16.83 -9.20 -4.53
N VAL A 151 -15.68 -9.70 -4.10
CA VAL A 151 -14.55 -9.97 -5.00
C VAL A 151 -14.68 -11.39 -5.57
N ARG A 152 -15.16 -12.33 -4.73
CA ARG A 152 -15.30 -13.72 -5.17
C ARG A 152 -16.34 -14.47 -4.37
#